data_8db3f6db27c656512d55e40b79fe492b
#
_entry.id   8db3f6db27c656512d55e40b79fe492b
#
_cell.length_a   1.000
_cell.length_b   1.000
_cell.length_c   1.000
_cell.angle_alpha   90.00
_cell.angle_beta   90.00
_cell.angle_gamma   90.00
#
_symmetry.space_group_name_H-M   'P 1'
#
loop_
_entity.id
_entity.type
_entity.pdbx_description
1 polymer ?
#
loop_
_entity_poly.entity_id
_entity_poly.type
_entity_poly.pdbx_seq_one_letter_code
_entity_poly.pdbx_strand_id
1 'polypeptide(L)'
;ILQHPDIDFPYSEKYLTAAHKKYHELVFELKDLVISTDLDYHPIYKDRTDYYGLIPNPIKLDKFDNLKKTANKRIVIFHGVNRSNYYKKGNYYFDSALCIIRQKFSDRIKLICVTSLPYAEYIDSYREADIILDQTYAEDQGYNALEAMAQGKVVFTGAGASFCERYQVEPNSVAIHTIP
;
A
#
# COMPACT_ATOMS: atom_id res chain seq x y z
N ILE A 1 2.01 -4.13 -17.30
CA ILE A 1 2.63 -3.90 -15.99
C ILE A 1 3.35 -5.15 -15.54
N LEU A 2 2.66 -6.28 -15.48
CA LEU A 2 3.13 -7.53 -14.90
C LEU A 2 4.13 -8.33 -15.72
N GLN A 3 4.58 -7.82 -16.84
CA GLN A 3 5.58 -8.44 -17.70
C GLN A 3 6.82 -7.56 -17.87
N HIS A 4 6.96 -6.53 -17.05
CA HIS A 4 8.17 -5.73 -17.07
C HIS A 4 9.33 -6.55 -16.48
N PRO A 5 10.48 -6.66 -17.17
CA PRO A 5 11.58 -7.54 -16.76
C PRO A 5 12.18 -7.21 -15.40
N ASP A 6 12.05 -5.96 -14.96
CA ASP A 6 12.59 -5.48 -13.69
C ASP A 6 11.59 -5.58 -12.51
N ILE A 7 10.39 -6.13 -12.76
CA ILE A 7 9.36 -6.31 -11.72
C ILE A 7 9.10 -7.81 -11.55
N ASP A 8 9.68 -8.36 -10.49
CA ASP A 8 9.42 -9.74 -10.09
C ASP A 8 8.14 -9.81 -9.25
N PHE A 9 7.07 -10.31 -9.89
CA PHE A 9 5.79 -10.54 -9.23
C PHE A 9 5.44 -12.02 -9.29
N PRO A 10 5.37 -12.73 -8.14
CA PRO A 10 5.31 -14.20 -8.10
C PRO A 10 3.98 -14.80 -8.56
N TYR A 11 2.99 -13.98 -8.89
CA TYR A 11 1.64 -14.46 -9.24
C TYR A 11 1.15 -13.88 -10.55
N SER A 12 0.52 -14.72 -11.39
CA SER A 12 -0.13 -14.28 -12.62
C SER A 12 -1.37 -13.43 -12.32
N GLU A 13 -1.53 -12.36 -13.05
CA GLU A 13 -2.65 -11.45 -12.87
C GLU A 13 -3.76 -11.68 -13.91
N LYS A 14 -4.99 -11.39 -13.49
CA LYS A 14 -6.19 -11.55 -14.32
C LYS A 14 -6.26 -10.64 -15.56
N TYR A 15 -5.41 -9.62 -15.63
CA TYR A 15 -5.40 -8.61 -16.70
C TYR A 15 -4.49 -8.96 -17.88
N LEU A 16 -3.97 -10.18 -17.96
CA LEU A 16 -3.08 -10.64 -19.04
C LEU A 16 -3.79 -11.29 -20.23
N THR A 17 -5.11 -11.17 -20.33
CA THR A 17 -5.85 -11.72 -21.48
C THR A 17 -5.58 -10.93 -22.77
N ALA A 18 -5.75 -11.55 -23.94
CA ALA A 18 -5.63 -10.90 -25.23
C ALA A 18 -6.56 -9.68 -25.38
N ALA A 19 -7.76 -9.74 -24.78
CA ALA A 19 -8.69 -8.61 -24.76
C ALA A 19 -8.16 -7.42 -23.96
N HIS A 20 -7.55 -7.66 -22.79
CA HIS A 20 -6.92 -6.59 -22.01
C HIS A 20 -5.72 -5.97 -22.72
N LYS A 21 -4.91 -6.80 -23.39
CA LYS A 21 -3.79 -6.32 -24.19
C LYS A 21 -4.25 -5.39 -25.30
N LYS A 22 -5.24 -5.81 -26.10
CA LYS A 22 -5.80 -5.00 -27.18
C LYS A 22 -6.43 -3.70 -26.66
N TYR A 23 -7.14 -3.74 -25.55
CA TYR A 23 -7.68 -2.54 -24.90
C TYR A 23 -6.58 -1.58 -24.47
N HIS A 24 -5.52 -2.11 -23.89
CA HIS A 24 -4.36 -1.32 -23.47
C HIS A 24 -3.66 -0.65 -24.66
N GLU A 25 -3.45 -1.37 -25.76
CA GLU A 25 -2.91 -0.84 -27.01
C GLU A 25 -3.75 0.34 -27.52
N LEU A 26 -5.09 0.17 -27.60
CA LEU A 26 -6.00 1.23 -28.01
C LEU A 26 -5.93 2.47 -27.13
N VAL A 27 -5.89 2.30 -25.80
CA VAL A 27 -5.74 3.42 -24.86
C VAL A 27 -4.43 4.16 -25.12
N PHE A 28 -3.34 3.42 -25.40
CA PHE A 28 -2.03 4.01 -25.67
C PHE A 28 -1.93 4.71 -27.05
N GLU A 29 -2.78 4.35 -28.00
CA GLU A 29 -2.92 5.08 -29.28
C GLU A 29 -3.67 6.41 -29.14
N LEU A 30 -4.68 6.45 -28.27
CA LEU A 30 -5.61 7.58 -28.15
C LEU A 30 -5.23 8.62 -27.10
N LYS A 31 -4.30 8.30 -26.19
CA LYS A 31 -3.89 9.21 -25.11
C LYS A 31 -2.91 10.28 -25.58
N ASP A 32 -2.91 11.45 -24.96
CA ASP A 32 -1.95 12.52 -25.21
C ASP A 32 -0.64 12.31 -24.43
N LEU A 33 -0.73 11.88 -23.17
CA LEU A 33 0.43 11.66 -22.30
C LEU A 33 0.18 10.56 -21.25
N VAL A 34 1.25 10.13 -20.61
CA VAL A 34 1.22 9.14 -19.49
C VAL A 34 1.79 9.79 -18.24
N ILE A 35 1.11 9.58 -17.12
CA ILE A 35 1.63 9.84 -15.78
C ILE A 35 1.60 8.54 -14.97
N SER A 36 2.50 8.37 -14.02
CA SER A 36 2.37 7.35 -12.97
C SER A 36 2.00 8.00 -11.63
N THR A 37 1.35 7.25 -10.75
CA THR A 37 0.89 7.74 -9.45
C THR A 37 1.76 7.27 -8.30
N ASP A 38 2.61 6.29 -8.53
CA ASP A 38 3.51 5.70 -7.56
C ASP A 38 4.77 5.13 -8.20
N LEU A 39 5.72 4.74 -7.39
CA LEU A 39 7.01 4.20 -7.80
C LEU A 39 6.92 2.80 -8.41
N ASP A 40 5.86 2.05 -8.13
CA ASP A 40 5.66 0.72 -8.74
C ASP A 40 5.38 0.82 -10.24
N TYR A 41 4.80 1.92 -10.70
CA TYR A 41 4.52 2.16 -12.12
C TYR A 41 5.59 2.98 -12.83
N HIS A 42 6.35 3.80 -12.11
CA HIS A 42 7.38 4.66 -12.70
C HIS A 42 8.39 3.91 -13.60
N PRO A 43 8.98 2.76 -13.20
CA PRO A 43 9.95 2.04 -14.01
C PRO A 43 9.39 1.56 -15.36
N ILE A 44 8.07 1.32 -15.42
CA ILE A 44 7.37 0.81 -16.61
C ILE A 44 7.28 1.87 -17.70
N TYR A 45 7.17 3.13 -17.31
CA TYR A 45 6.88 4.23 -18.23
C TYR A 45 8.00 5.23 -18.40
N LYS A 46 9.05 5.25 -17.56
CA LYS A 46 10.09 6.26 -17.49
C LYS A 46 10.82 6.52 -18.84
N ASP A 47 10.96 5.49 -19.67
CA ASP A 47 11.68 5.57 -20.93
C ASP A 47 10.78 5.90 -22.14
N ARG A 48 9.51 6.18 -21.94
CA ARG A 48 8.59 6.57 -23.00
C ARG A 48 8.67 8.06 -23.28
N THR A 49 8.61 8.41 -24.55
CA THR A 49 8.64 9.83 -25.03
C THR A 49 7.41 10.63 -24.62
N ASP A 50 6.28 9.95 -24.34
CA ASP A 50 5.01 10.52 -23.91
C ASP A 50 4.81 10.43 -22.39
N TYR A 51 5.82 10.02 -21.63
CA TYR A 51 5.76 9.98 -20.18
C TYR A 51 6.08 11.34 -19.57
N TYR A 52 5.09 11.93 -18.89
CA TYR A 52 5.23 13.23 -18.24
C TYR A 52 5.97 13.14 -16.90
N GLY A 53 5.76 12.04 -16.17
CA GLY A 53 6.42 11.81 -14.87
C GLY A 53 5.52 11.19 -13.81
N LEU A 54 6.05 11.12 -12.59
CA LEU A 54 5.33 10.62 -11.42
C LEU A 54 4.67 11.80 -10.70
N ILE A 55 3.34 11.72 -10.56
CA ILE A 55 2.50 12.63 -9.78
C ILE A 55 1.85 11.81 -8.67
N PRO A 56 2.27 11.95 -7.40
CA PRO A 56 1.76 11.15 -6.29
C PRO A 56 0.26 11.26 -6.10
N ASN A 57 -0.34 10.20 -5.56
CA ASN A 57 -1.76 10.18 -5.21
C ASN A 57 -2.09 11.31 -4.19
N PRO A 58 -3.06 12.18 -4.48
CA PRO A 58 -3.43 13.26 -3.58
C PRO A 58 -4.21 12.75 -2.36
N ILE A 59 -3.92 13.30 -1.19
CA ILE A 59 -4.65 13.02 0.05
C ILE A 59 -5.33 14.28 0.54
N LYS A 60 -6.62 14.18 0.87
CA LYS A 60 -7.37 15.28 1.49
C LYS A 60 -7.16 15.26 3.00
N LEU A 61 -6.25 16.08 3.50
CA LEU A 61 -5.86 16.13 4.91
C LEU A 61 -6.96 16.60 5.85
N ASP A 62 -7.83 17.55 5.41
CA ASP A 62 -8.93 18.09 6.22
C ASP A 62 -9.85 17.01 6.83
N LYS A 63 -9.90 15.83 6.22
CA LYS A 63 -10.67 14.69 6.76
C LYS A 63 -10.14 14.19 8.10
N PHE A 64 -8.89 14.51 8.44
CA PHE A 64 -8.16 13.95 9.57
C PHE A 64 -7.88 14.94 10.69
N ASP A 65 -8.17 16.23 10.50
CA ASP A 65 -7.83 17.34 11.43
C ASP A 65 -8.40 17.20 12.85
N ASN A 66 -9.47 16.43 13.04
CA ASN A 66 -10.14 16.28 14.33
C ASN A 66 -10.09 14.86 14.91
N LEU A 67 -9.24 13.99 14.38
CA LEU A 67 -9.13 12.62 14.88
C LEU A 67 -8.32 12.60 16.18
N LYS A 68 -9.00 12.65 17.31
CA LYS A 68 -8.36 12.47 18.62
C LYS A 68 -7.84 11.03 18.72
N LYS A 69 -6.53 10.90 18.96
CA LYS A 69 -5.92 9.61 19.29
C LYS A 69 -6.48 9.14 20.65
N THR A 70 -7.12 8.00 20.66
CA THR A 70 -7.55 7.36 21.90
C THR A 70 -6.30 6.80 22.58
N ALA A 71 -6.05 7.15 23.84
CA ALA A 71 -4.96 6.57 24.60
C ALA A 71 -5.31 5.12 24.96
N ASN A 72 -4.80 4.18 24.19
CA ASN A 72 -5.00 2.76 24.42
C ASN A 72 -3.98 2.25 25.46
N LYS A 73 -4.41 1.37 26.36
CA LYS A 73 -3.50 0.65 27.28
C LYS A 73 -2.65 -0.39 26.53
N ARG A 74 -3.11 -0.87 25.37
CA ARG A 74 -2.44 -1.85 24.51
C ARG A 74 -2.20 -1.23 23.13
N ILE A 75 -1.12 -1.63 22.49
CA ILE A 75 -0.85 -1.27 21.09
C ILE A 75 -1.87 -1.98 20.21
N VAL A 76 -2.61 -1.24 19.42
CA VAL A 76 -3.62 -1.76 18.50
C VAL A 76 -2.99 -1.93 17.12
N ILE A 77 -2.93 -3.16 16.64
CA ILE A 77 -2.42 -3.51 15.30
C ILE A 77 -3.63 -3.87 14.43
N PHE A 78 -3.78 -3.18 13.32
CA PHE A 78 -4.83 -3.42 12.34
C PHE A 78 -4.28 -4.10 11.10
N HIS A 79 -4.96 -5.15 10.65
CA HIS A 79 -4.70 -5.84 9.40
C HIS A 79 -5.99 -5.99 8.60
N GLY A 80 -6.12 -5.19 7.54
CA GLY A 80 -7.27 -5.21 6.64
C GLY A 80 -6.98 -6.00 5.37
N VAL A 81 -7.66 -7.13 5.18
CA VAL A 81 -7.43 -8.05 4.07
C VAL A 81 -8.53 -7.93 3.01
N ASN A 82 -8.15 -7.53 1.81
CA ASN A 82 -8.98 -7.77 0.63
C ASN A 82 -8.60 -9.13 0.03
N ARG A 83 -9.53 -10.08 0.05
CA ARG A 83 -9.28 -11.47 -0.41
C ARG A 83 -8.81 -11.53 -1.87
N SER A 84 -9.32 -10.66 -2.73
CA SER A 84 -8.92 -10.63 -4.15
C SER A 84 -7.46 -10.22 -4.36
N ASN A 85 -6.87 -9.53 -3.40
CA ASN A 85 -5.49 -9.03 -3.41
C ASN A 85 -4.60 -9.69 -2.35
N TYR A 86 -5.05 -10.79 -1.75
CA TYR A 86 -4.37 -11.43 -0.63
C TYR A 86 -2.89 -11.73 -0.94
N TYR A 87 -2.64 -12.43 -2.04
CA TYR A 87 -1.29 -12.78 -2.45
C TYR A 87 -0.52 -11.57 -3.01
N LYS A 88 -1.20 -10.74 -3.81
CA LYS A 88 -0.61 -9.53 -4.39
C LYS A 88 -0.02 -8.58 -3.33
N LYS A 89 -0.68 -8.47 -2.17
CA LYS A 89 -0.24 -7.64 -1.07
C LYS A 89 0.71 -8.35 -0.10
N GLY A 90 0.98 -9.64 -0.30
CA GLY A 90 1.83 -10.44 0.60
C GLY A 90 1.24 -10.63 2.00
N ASN A 91 -0.10 -10.67 2.12
CA ASN A 91 -0.78 -10.76 3.43
C ASN A 91 -0.38 -11.99 4.24
N TYR A 92 0.04 -13.06 3.59
CA TYR A 92 0.48 -14.28 4.27
C TYR A 92 1.74 -14.07 5.14
N TYR A 93 2.60 -13.09 4.80
CA TYR A 93 3.72 -12.72 5.66
C TYR A 93 3.21 -12.02 6.92
N PHE A 94 2.24 -11.11 6.78
CA PHE A 94 1.61 -10.45 7.93
C PHE A 94 0.87 -11.45 8.82
N ASP A 95 0.12 -12.37 8.25
CA ASP A 95 -0.57 -13.42 9.02
C ASP A 95 0.42 -14.25 9.84
N SER A 96 1.56 -14.64 9.24
CA SER A 96 2.63 -15.38 9.92
C SER A 96 3.26 -14.55 11.04
N ALA A 97 3.57 -13.28 10.78
CA ALA A 97 4.14 -12.37 11.77
C ALA A 97 3.15 -12.12 12.93
N LEU A 98 1.87 -11.92 12.63
CA LEU A 98 0.83 -11.70 13.65
C LEU A 98 0.63 -12.90 14.55
N CYS A 99 0.76 -14.13 14.05
CA CYS A 99 0.75 -15.33 14.89
C CYS A 99 1.88 -15.30 15.93
N ILE A 100 3.10 -14.95 15.51
CA ILE A 100 4.27 -14.86 16.40
C ILE A 100 4.09 -13.73 17.42
N ILE A 101 3.67 -12.56 16.96
CA ILE A 101 3.48 -11.36 17.81
C ILE A 101 2.40 -11.62 18.86
N ARG A 102 1.29 -12.25 18.47
CA ARG A 102 0.21 -12.62 19.41
C ARG A 102 0.69 -13.54 20.51
N GLN A 103 1.55 -14.52 20.19
CA GLN A 103 2.11 -15.44 21.20
C GLN A 103 3.06 -14.73 22.16
N LYS A 104 3.88 -13.79 21.66
CA LYS A 104 4.92 -13.14 22.44
C LYS A 104 4.43 -11.94 23.26
N PHE A 105 3.36 -11.27 22.83
CA PHE A 105 2.95 -9.97 23.36
C PHE A 105 1.45 -9.86 23.65
N SER A 106 0.76 -10.99 23.94
CA SER A 106 -0.69 -11.07 24.14
C SER A 106 -1.27 -9.99 25.04
N ASP A 107 -0.57 -9.67 26.14
CA ASP A 107 -1.04 -8.69 27.14
C ASP A 107 -0.82 -7.23 26.72
N ARG A 108 0.07 -7.00 25.75
CA ARG A 108 0.49 -5.66 25.34
C ARG A 108 -0.16 -5.19 24.05
N ILE A 109 -0.77 -6.09 23.29
CA ILE A 109 -1.35 -5.81 21.98
C ILE A 109 -2.84 -6.14 21.91
N LYS A 110 -3.55 -5.45 21.00
CA LYS A 110 -4.88 -5.81 20.50
C LYS A 110 -4.77 -5.96 18.99
N LEU A 111 -5.19 -7.11 18.45
CA LEU A 111 -5.23 -7.34 17.00
C LEU A 111 -6.64 -7.10 16.48
N ILE A 112 -6.77 -6.34 15.41
CA ILE A 112 -7.99 -6.12 14.65
C ILE A 112 -7.73 -6.63 13.23
N CYS A 113 -8.26 -7.80 12.91
CA CYS A 113 -8.15 -8.40 11.58
C CYS A 113 -9.52 -8.38 10.93
N VAL A 114 -9.64 -7.71 9.78
CA VAL A 114 -10.90 -7.59 9.04
C VAL A 114 -10.72 -8.06 7.60
N THR A 115 -11.78 -8.59 7.00
CA THR A 115 -11.71 -9.12 5.64
C THR A 115 -12.85 -8.57 4.80
N SER A 116 -12.49 -7.94 3.66
CA SER A 116 -13.43 -7.49 2.62
C SER A 116 -14.61 -6.66 3.15
N LEU A 117 -14.35 -5.73 4.06
CA LEU A 117 -15.35 -4.79 4.56
C LEU A 117 -15.67 -3.70 3.54
N PRO A 118 -16.90 -3.16 3.54
CA PRO A 118 -17.22 -1.89 2.88
C PRO A 118 -16.31 -0.77 3.40
N TYR A 119 -16.00 0.21 2.55
CA TYR A 119 -15.02 1.26 2.86
C TYR A 119 -15.32 2.03 4.16
N ALA A 120 -16.57 2.39 4.41
CA ALA A 120 -16.96 3.13 5.63
C ALA A 120 -16.67 2.31 6.90
N GLU A 121 -17.06 1.04 6.92
CA GLU A 121 -16.80 0.13 8.04
C GLU A 121 -15.31 -0.16 8.22
N TYR A 122 -14.57 -0.23 7.11
CA TYR A 122 -13.13 -0.40 7.10
C TYR A 122 -12.43 0.78 7.80
N ILE A 123 -12.78 2.01 7.42
CA ILE A 123 -12.22 3.23 8.03
C ILE A 123 -12.53 3.31 9.52
N ASP A 124 -13.77 3.00 9.91
CA ASP A 124 -14.15 2.99 11.33
C ASP A 124 -13.39 1.92 12.13
N SER A 125 -13.19 0.73 11.56
CA SER A 125 -12.50 -0.35 12.24
C SER A 125 -11.02 -0.11 12.49
N TYR A 126 -10.33 0.70 11.66
CA TYR A 126 -8.93 1.02 11.93
C TYR A 126 -8.69 2.36 12.66
N ARG A 127 -9.75 3.10 12.99
CA ARG A 127 -9.63 4.40 13.66
C ARG A 127 -8.81 4.34 14.95
N GLU A 128 -9.02 3.31 15.78
CA GLU A 128 -8.29 3.11 17.03
C GLU A 128 -6.89 2.50 16.87
N ALA A 129 -6.50 2.09 15.67
CA ALA A 129 -5.22 1.44 15.44
C ALA A 129 -4.03 2.38 15.63
N ASP A 130 -2.96 1.86 16.23
CA ASP A 130 -1.66 2.51 16.32
C ASP A 130 -0.76 2.10 15.15
N ILE A 131 -0.89 0.84 14.70
CA ILE A 131 -0.08 0.24 13.64
C ILE A 131 -1.01 -0.31 12.55
N ILE A 132 -0.70 -0.02 11.29
CA ILE A 132 -1.40 -0.53 10.11
C ILE A 132 -0.46 -1.42 9.30
N LEU A 133 -0.94 -2.60 8.90
CA LEU A 133 -0.25 -3.48 7.96
C LEU A 133 -0.92 -3.38 6.60
N ASP A 134 -0.21 -2.87 5.58
CA ASP A 134 -0.78 -2.60 4.26
C ASP A 134 -0.32 -3.62 3.20
N GLN A 135 0.96 -3.64 2.84
CA GLN A 135 1.47 -4.53 1.78
C GLN A 135 2.98 -4.73 1.86
N THR A 136 3.48 -5.83 1.25
CA THR A 136 4.91 -6.17 1.21
C THR A 136 5.54 -6.05 -0.19
N TYR A 137 4.79 -6.24 -1.25
CA TYR A 137 5.29 -6.21 -2.64
C TYR A 137 5.05 -4.85 -3.30
N ALA A 138 5.57 -3.79 -2.73
CA ALA A 138 5.45 -2.45 -3.31
C ALA A 138 6.67 -1.60 -2.97
N GLU A 139 7.03 -0.69 -3.86
CA GLU A 139 8.06 0.33 -3.65
C GLU A 139 7.49 1.59 -2.97
N ASP A 140 6.18 1.80 -3.07
CA ASP A 140 5.49 3.01 -2.63
C ASP A 140 4.15 2.69 -1.93
N GLN A 141 3.44 3.71 -1.48
CA GLN A 141 2.23 3.58 -0.66
C GLN A 141 0.97 3.73 -1.51
N GLY A 142 -0.01 2.88 -1.25
CA GLY A 142 -1.38 3.08 -1.74
C GLY A 142 -2.20 4.00 -0.83
N TYR A 143 -3.42 4.35 -1.26
CA TYR A 143 -4.31 5.27 -0.53
C TYR A 143 -4.53 4.88 0.94
N ASN A 144 -4.70 3.59 1.24
CA ASN A 144 -4.90 3.14 2.63
C ASN A 144 -3.72 3.49 3.54
N ALA A 145 -2.50 3.29 3.02
CA ALA A 145 -1.28 3.64 3.74
C ALA A 145 -1.14 5.14 3.92
N LEU A 146 -1.36 5.93 2.86
CA LEU A 146 -1.29 7.38 2.90
C LEU A 146 -2.32 7.99 3.86
N GLU A 147 -3.57 7.51 3.86
CA GLU A 147 -4.61 7.94 4.80
C GLU A 147 -4.27 7.58 6.26
N ALA A 148 -3.65 6.43 6.48
CA ALA A 148 -3.19 6.03 7.81
C ALA A 148 -2.01 6.89 8.29
N MET A 149 -1.05 7.17 7.42
CA MET A 149 0.08 8.07 7.70
C MET A 149 -0.41 9.49 8.01
N ALA A 150 -1.39 10.02 7.27
CA ALA A 150 -2.01 11.32 7.53
C ALA A 150 -2.69 11.40 8.91
N GLN A 151 -3.06 10.25 9.49
CA GLN A 151 -3.60 10.14 10.86
C GLN A 151 -2.51 9.93 11.92
N GLY A 152 -1.23 9.97 11.55
CA GLY A 152 -0.10 9.76 12.46
C GLY A 152 0.05 8.31 12.93
N LYS A 153 -0.43 7.33 12.19
CA LYS A 153 -0.27 5.91 12.50
C LYS A 153 1.08 5.40 11.97
N VAL A 154 1.62 4.39 12.63
CA VAL A 154 2.77 3.65 12.10
C VAL A 154 2.27 2.70 11.01
N VAL A 155 2.83 2.77 9.81
CA VAL A 155 2.37 1.99 8.66
C VAL A 155 3.50 1.11 8.15
N PHE A 156 3.22 -0.18 8.02
CA PHE A 156 4.09 -1.14 7.34
C PHE A 156 3.63 -1.28 5.88
N THR A 157 4.44 -0.78 4.93
CA THR A 157 4.09 -0.71 3.51
C THR A 157 5.35 -0.59 2.65
N GLY A 158 5.20 -0.32 1.34
CA GLY A 158 6.31 0.06 0.49
C GLY A 158 6.92 1.41 0.92
N ALA A 159 8.21 1.44 1.21
CA ALA A 159 8.99 2.64 1.52
C ALA A 159 10.49 2.35 1.33
N GLY A 160 10.83 1.74 0.20
CA GLY A 160 12.18 1.29 -0.12
C GLY A 160 13.16 2.42 -0.44
N ALA A 161 14.33 2.06 -0.95
CA ALA A 161 15.39 3.02 -1.28
C ALA A 161 14.92 4.07 -2.29
N SER A 162 14.21 3.65 -3.34
CA SER A 162 13.68 4.55 -4.37
C SER A 162 12.71 5.59 -3.81
N PHE A 163 11.89 5.19 -2.81
CA PHE A 163 11.00 6.09 -2.09
C PHE A 163 11.79 7.11 -1.26
N CYS A 164 12.76 6.64 -0.48
CA CYS A 164 13.58 7.51 0.37
C CYS A 164 14.35 8.54 -0.46
N GLU A 165 14.95 8.13 -1.56
CA GLU A 165 15.67 9.01 -2.49
C GLU A 165 14.74 10.06 -3.12
N ARG A 166 13.59 9.62 -3.64
CA ARG A 166 12.68 10.53 -4.33
C ARG A 166 12.09 11.60 -3.43
N TYR A 167 11.71 11.23 -2.21
CA TYR A 167 11.06 12.15 -1.27
C TYR A 167 12.03 12.77 -0.26
N GLN A 168 13.33 12.47 -0.38
CA GLN A 168 14.40 12.98 0.50
C GLN A 168 14.08 12.74 1.99
N VAL A 169 13.67 11.53 2.31
CA VAL A 169 13.34 11.10 3.68
C VAL A 169 14.28 9.98 4.13
N GLU A 170 14.56 9.95 5.43
CA GLU A 170 15.36 8.88 6.03
C GLU A 170 14.58 7.54 6.03
N PRO A 171 15.24 6.40 5.87
CA PRO A 171 14.61 5.09 5.96
C PRO A 171 13.81 4.92 7.25
N ASN A 172 12.59 4.40 7.13
CA ASN A 172 11.65 4.17 8.23
C ASN A 172 11.23 5.41 9.03
N SER A 173 11.46 6.62 8.53
CA SER A 173 11.05 7.87 9.21
C SER A 173 9.57 8.19 9.06
N VAL A 174 8.95 7.80 7.93
CA VAL A 174 7.55 8.11 7.60
C VAL A 174 6.68 6.86 7.46
N ALA A 175 7.25 5.75 7.01
CA ALA A 175 6.62 4.44 6.92
C ALA A 175 7.69 3.37 7.15
N ILE A 176 7.28 2.21 7.65
CA ILE A 176 8.20 1.06 7.84
C ILE A 176 8.20 0.24 6.56
N HIS A 177 9.35 0.17 5.89
CA HIS A 177 9.50 -0.63 4.68
C HIS A 177 9.35 -2.12 4.98
N THR A 178 8.49 -2.78 4.21
CA THR A 178 8.26 -4.23 4.31
C THR A 178 9.01 -4.94 3.20
N ILE A 179 9.80 -5.93 3.59
CA ILE A 179 10.52 -6.82 2.68
C ILE A 179 9.91 -8.21 2.83
N PRO A 180 9.56 -8.89 1.71
CA PRO A 180 9.05 -10.26 1.71
C PRO A 180 10.02 -11.28 2.31
#